data_0300dfc135a9574d10b18015459ed6b9
#
_entry.id   0300dfc135a9574d10b18015459ed6b9
#
_cell.length_a   1.000
_cell.length_b   1.000
_cell.length_c   1.000
_cell.angle_alpha   90.00
_cell.angle_beta   90.00
_cell.angle_gamma   90.00
#
_symmetry.space_group_name_H-M   'P 1'
#
loop_
_entity.id
_entity.type
_entity.pdbx_description
1 polymer ?
#
loop_
_entity_poly.entity_id
_entity_poly.type
_entity_poly.pdbx_seq_one_letter_code
_entity_poly.pdbx_strand_id
1 'polypeptide(L)'
;MFITPETFPHETIDGRHHIWHSRPGLTPTDDLLVVHATIPPGGGHPFHTHPNKEEVIYIIEGEAEQWIEQEKQIIGPGCSAYIPKSAVHATFNRGDKDLKFIAIITPCSSEGEIHVAVEHLEPWKSLMEIR
;
A
#
# COMPACT_ATOMS: atom_id res chain seq x y z
N MET A 1 17.83 15.79 -5.52
CA MET A 1 16.63 16.64 -5.52
C MET A 1 15.92 16.53 -4.17
N PHE A 2 15.14 17.53 -3.84
CA PHE A 2 14.38 17.51 -2.58
C PHE A 2 12.90 17.48 -2.89
N ILE A 3 12.15 16.71 -2.10
CA ILE A 3 10.69 16.64 -2.15
C ILE A 3 10.18 17.27 -0.85
N THR A 4 9.43 18.35 -0.96
CA THR A 4 8.92 19.10 0.20
C THR A 4 7.38 19.15 0.17
N PRO A 5 6.71 19.51 1.27
CA PRO A 5 5.24 19.60 1.27
C PRO A 5 4.67 20.48 0.15
N GLU A 6 5.41 21.52 -0.26
CA GLU A 6 4.99 22.41 -1.34
C GLU A 6 5.14 21.79 -2.73
N THR A 7 6.01 20.78 -2.86
CA THR A 7 6.32 20.13 -4.14
C THR A 7 5.77 18.71 -4.25
N PHE A 8 5.18 18.18 -3.16
CA PHE A 8 4.62 16.84 -3.19
C PHE A 8 3.42 16.78 -4.13
N PRO A 9 3.40 15.84 -5.08
CA PRO A 9 2.15 15.52 -5.77
C PRO A 9 1.22 14.79 -4.80
N HIS A 10 -0.01 15.27 -4.71
CA HIS A 10 -1.08 14.68 -3.88
C HIS A 10 -2.15 14.08 -4.77
N GLU A 11 -2.65 12.91 -4.41
CA GLU A 11 -3.67 12.23 -5.19
C GLU A 11 -4.55 11.39 -4.28
N THR A 12 -5.87 11.44 -4.48
CA THR A 12 -6.79 10.57 -3.78
C THR A 12 -7.31 9.51 -4.73
N ILE A 13 -7.10 8.24 -4.39
CA ILE A 13 -7.50 7.09 -5.18
C ILE A 13 -8.35 6.19 -4.30
N ASP A 14 -9.61 5.96 -4.68
CA ASP A 14 -10.55 5.10 -3.94
C ASP A 14 -10.60 5.41 -2.44
N GLY A 15 -10.63 6.70 -2.10
CA GLY A 15 -10.72 7.17 -0.73
C GLY A 15 -9.39 7.16 0.04
N ARG A 16 -8.31 6.71 -0.57
CA ARG A 16 -6.98 6.71 0.03
C ARG A 16 -6.20 7.92 -0.45
N HIS A 17 -5.61 8.66 0.47
CA HIS A 17 -4.80 9.84 0.15
C HIS A 17 -3.34 9.43 -0.03
N HIS A 18 -2.75 9.83 -1.14
CA HIS A 18 -1.36 9.53 -1.50
C HIS A 18 -0.55 10.80 -1.60
N ILE A 19 0.63 10.79 -0.99
CA ILE A 19 1.65 11.81 -1.17
C ILE A 19 2.86 11.09 -1.76
N TRP A 20 3.16 11.38 -3.02
CA TRP A 20 4.21 10.68 -3.75
C TRP A 20 5.58 11.26 -3.44
N HIS A 21 6.50 10.42 -2.99
CA HIS A 21 7.89 10.81 -2.70
C HIS A 21 8.86 10.35 -3.77
N SER A 22 8.57 9.24 -4.43
CA SER A 22 9.35 8.75 -5.57
C SER A 22 8.47 7.88 -6.45
N ARG A 23 8.58 8.06 -7.74
CA ARG A 23 8.00 7.17 -8.76
C ARG A 23 8.54 7.61 -10.12
N PRO A 24 8.44 6.75 -11.15
CA PRO A 24 8.77 7.17 -12.52
C PRO A 24 7.97 8.41 -12.92
N GLY A 25 8.66 9.39 -13.50
CA GLY A 25 8.05 10.67 -13.89
C GLY A 25 8.14 11.76 -12.84
N LEU A 26 8.26 11.42 -11.57
CA LEU A 26 8.46 12.38 -10.49
C LEU A 26 9.95 12.50 -10.13
N THR A 27 10.61 11.37 -10.01
CA THR A 27 12.03 11.29 -9.68
C THR A 27 12.76 10.56 -10.81
N PRO A 28 14.08 10.80 -11.01
CA PRO A 28 14.82 10.15 -12.10
C PRO A 28 15.18 8.70 -11.75
N THR A 29 14.17 7.87 -11.62
CA THR A 29 14.30 6.45 -11.28
C THR A 29 13.33 5.63 -12.12
N ASP A 30 13.71 4.37 -12.39
CA ASP A 30 12.82 3.39 -13.00
C ASP A 30 12.41 2.30 -12.00
N ASP A 31 13.00 2.32 -10.80
CA ASP A 31 12.90 1.21 -9.87
C ASP A 31 12.18 1.49 -8.58
N LEU A 32 12.19 2.74 -8.10
CA LEU A 32 11.80 3.05 -6.73
C LEU A 32 10.49 3.80 -6.66
N LEU A 33 9.49 3.19 -6.04
CA LEU A 33 8.26 3.87 -5.67
C LEU A 33 8.22 4.03 -4.15
N VAL A 34 8.02 5.27 -3.69
CA VAL A 34 7.84 5.57 -2.27
C VAL A 34 6.63 6.49 -2.15
N VAL A 35 5.66 6.07 -1.37
CA VAL A 35 4.43 6.82 -1.16
C VAL A 35 4.06 6.86 0.31
N HIS A 36 3.64 8.04 0.77
CA HIS A 36 3.00 8.20 2.07
C HIS A 36 1.49 8.11 1.84
N ALA A 37 0.86 7.09 2.41
CA ALA A 37 -0.56 6.84 2.24
C ALA A 37 -1.34 7.07 3.52
N THR A 38 -2.55 7.59 3.38
CA THR A 38 -3.49 7.74 4.49
C THR A 38 -4.79 7.04 4.13
N ILE A 39 -5.25 6.15 5.01
CA ILE A 39 -6.51 5.43 4.87
C ILE A 39 -7.43 5.85 6.02
N PRO A 40 -8.59 6.45 5.73
CA PRO A 40 -9.53 6.85 6.79
C PRO A 40 -10.15 5.62 7.48
N PRO A 41 -10.76 5.81 8.67
CA PRO A 41 -11.46 4.72 9.35
C PRO A 41 -12.49 4.06 8.44
N GLY A 42 -12.52 2.73 8.46
CA GLY A 42 -13.39 1.93 7.60
C GLY A 42 -12.91 1.75 6.18
N GLY A 43 -11.85 2.45 5.79
CA GLY A 43 -11.26 2.34 4.47
C GLY A 43 -10.26 1.21 4.37
N GLY A 44 -9.76 0.99 3.17
CA GLY A 44 -8.77 -0.04 2.94
C GLY A 44 -8.26 -0.07 1.52
N HIS A 45 -7.21 -0.83 1.34
CA HIS A 45 -6.71 -1.24 0.04
C HIS A 45 -6.93 -2.74 -0.07
N PRO A 46 -8.01 -3.17 -0.74
CA PRO A 46 -8.40 -4.58 -0.80
C PRO A 46 -7.35 -5.47 -1.46
N PHE A 47 -7.57 -6.77 -1.40
CA PHE A 47 -6.62 -7.77 -1.89
C PHE A 47 -6.18 -7.49 -3.32
N HIS A 48 -4.86 -7.38 -3.50
CA HIS A 48 -4.23 -7.10 -4.77
C HIS A 48 -2.82 -7.69 -4.77
N THR A 49 -2.22 -7.71 -5.95
CA THR A 49 -0.81 -8.11 -6.11
C THR A 49 -0.07 -7.06 -6.94
N HIS A 50 1.23 -6.97 -6.70
CA HIS A 50 2.16 -6.19 -7.53
C HIS A 50 3.05 -7.19 -8.27
N PRO A 51 2.71 -7.58 -9.52
CA PRO A 51 3.45 -8.62 -10.24
C PRO A 51 4.95 -8.33 -10.33
N ASN A 52 5.76 -9.30 -9.89
CA ASN A 52 7.23 -9.23 -9.91
C ASN A 52 7.84 -8.08 -9.10
N LYS A 53 7.09 -7.54 -8.15
CA LYS A 53 7.54 -6.45 -7.28
C LYS A 53 7.45 -6.90 -5.83
N GLU A 54 8.40 -6.43 -5.03
CA GLU A 54 8.33 -6.59 -3.57
C GLU A 54 8.01 -5.25 -2.93
N GLU A 55 7.48 -5.31 -1.73
CA GLU A 55 7.02 -4.11 -1.02
C GLU A 55 7.34 -4.18 0.46
N VAL A 56 7.65 -3.02 1.05
CA VAL A 56 7.64 -2.86 2.49
C VAL A 56 6.60 -1.80 2.83
N ILE A 57 5.75 -2.11 3.79
CA ILE A 57 4.79 -1.16 4.36
C ILE A 57 5.24 -0.88 5.79
N TYR A 58 5.51 0.38 6.11
CA TYR A 58 5.94 0.83 7.43
C TYR A 58 4.88 1.73 8.04
N ILE A 59 4.32 1.34 9.20
CA ILE A 59 3.22 2.06 9.84
C ILE A 59 3.77 3.25 10.63
N ILE A 60 3.20 4.43 10.38
CA ILE A 60 3.56 5.66 11.08
C ILE A 60 2.55 5.99 12.16
N GLU A 61 1.25 5.87 11.88
CA GLU A 61 0.19 6.25 12.79
C GLU A 61 -1.04 5.35 12.54
N GLY A 62 -1.76 5.04 13.61
CA GLY A 62 -2.95 4.19 13.51
C GLY A 62 -2.63 2.71 13.55
N GLU A 63 -3.64 1.90 13.28
CA GLU A 63 -3.53 0.44 13.28
C GLU A 63 -3.99 -0.13 11.96
N ALA A 64 -3.21 -1.03 11.39
CA ALA A 64 -3.53 -1.71 10.16
C ALA A 64 -3.92 -3.16 10.43
N GLU A 65 -5.02 -3.60 9.82
CA GLU A 65 -5.28 -5.01 9.63
C GLU A 65 -4.56 -5.37 8.34
N GLN A 66 -3.38 -5.96 8.48
CA GLN A 66 -2.50 -6.26 7.36
C GLN A 66 -2.58 -7.74 7.00
N TRP A 67 -2.85 -8.00 5.72
CA TRP A 67 -2.86 -9.34 5.15
C TRP A 67 -1.66 -9.53 4.25
N ILE A 68 -1.02 -10.69 4.36
CA ILE A 68 -0.04 -11.19 3.38
C ILE A 68 -0.50 -12.60 3.06
N GLU A 69 -0.90 -12.82 1.82
CA GLU A 69 -1.62 -14.02 1.42
C GLU A 69 -2.82 -14.20 2.35
N GLN A 70 -3.03 -15.37 2.93
CA GLN A 70 -4.15 -15.65 3.80
C GLN A 70 -3.84 -15.42 5.29
N GLU A 71 -2.67 -14.88 5.60
CA GLU A 71 -2.25 -14.60 6.97
C GLU A 71 -2.54 -13.14 7.31
N LYS A 72 -3.08 -12.92 8.50
CA LYS A 72 -3.46 -11.58 8.97
C LYS A 72 -2.79 -11.25 10.29
N GLN A 73 -2.38 -9.99 10.43
CA GLN A 73 -1.88 -9.47 11.70
C GLN A 73 -2.31 -8.01 11.86
N ILE A 74 -2.60 -7.61 13.09
CA ILE A 74 -2.84 -6.20 13.41
C ILE A 74 -1.48 -5.60 13.77
N ILE A 75 -1.07 -4.57 13.04
CA ILE A 75 0.21 -3.90 13.26
C ILE A 75 0.00 -2.40 13.45
N GLY A 76 0.83 -1.80 14.32
CA GLY A 76 0.75 -0.39 14.66
C GLY A 76 2.05 0.36 14.41
N PRO A 77 2.15 1.60 14.91
CA PRO A 77 3.32 2.44 14.66
C PRO A 77 4.64 1.77 15.00
N GLY A 78 5.60 1.91 14.10
CA GLY A 78 6.92 1.30 14.25
C GLY A 78 7.01 -0.11 13.70
N CYS A 79 5.88 -0.73 13.33
CA CYS A 79 5.86 -2.06 12.71
C CYS A 79 5.94 -1.94 11.20
N SER A 80 6.42 -2.98 10.57
CA SER A 80 6.42 -3.07 9.12
C SER A 80 5.99 -4.46 8.67
N ALA A 81 5.54 -4.53 7.42
CA ALA A 81 5.24 -5.77 6.73
C ALA A 81 6.11 -5.85 5.48
N TYR A 82 6.80 -6.97 5.31
CA TYR A 82 7.51 -7.26 4.07
C TYR A 82 6.65 -8.16 3.19
N ILE A 83 6.36 -7.71 2.00
CA ILE A 83 5.52 -8.42 1.05
C ILE A 83 6.41 -8.96 -0.07
N PRO A 84 6.57 -10.29 -0.16
CA PRO A 84 7.40 -10.90 -1.20
C PRO A 84 6.87 -10.59 -2.59
N LYS A 85 7.72 -10.78 -3.60
CA LYS A 85 7.35 -10.56 -5.00
C LYS A 85 6.05 -11.29 -5.33
N SER A 86 5.13 -10.55 -5.95
CA SER A 86 3.83 -11.04 -6.44
C SER A 86 2.89 -11.58 -5.36
N ALA A 87 3.24 -11.50 -4.08
CA ALA A 87 2.34 -11.96 -3.02
C ALA A 87 1.08 -11.09 -2.98
N VAL A 88 -0.06 -11.73 -2.80
CA VAL A 88 -1.33 -11.03 -2.61
C VAL A 88 -1.36 -10.44 -1.21
N HIS A 89 -1.81 -9.20 -1.09
CA HIS A 89 -1.88 -8.53 0.21
C HIS A 89 -3.02 -7.52 0.24
N ALA A 90 -3.34 -7.08 1.45
CA ALA A 90 -4.38 -6.08 1.68
C ALA A 90 -4.07 -5.34 2.98
N THR A 91 -4.50 -4.08 3.04
CA THR A 91 -4.33 -3.24 4.22
C THR A 91 -5.66 -2.58 4.51
N PHE A 92 -6.22 -2.81 5.71
CA PHE A 92 -7.49 -2.20 6.12
C PHE A 92 -7.30 -1.40 7.39
N ASN A 93 -8.02 -0.29 7.47
CA ASN A 93 -8.08 0.50 8.70
C ASN A 93 -9.32 0.10 9.50
N ARG A 94 -9.12 -0.63 10.57
CA ARG A 94 -10.17 -1.05 11.50
C ARG A 94 -10.29 -0.16 12.73
N GLY A 95 -9.40 0.82 12.86
CA GLY A 95 -9.41 1.75 13.96
C GLY A 95 -10.40 2.89 13.77
N ASP A 96 -10.39 3.81 14.72
CA ASP A 96 -11.23 5.01 14.72
C ASP A 96 -10.44 6.27 14.33
N LYS A 97 -9.18 6.12 13.96
CA LYS A 97 -8.28 7.19 13.51
C LYS A 97 -7.74 6.87 12.13
N ASP A 98 -7.19 7.88 11.46
CA ASP A 98 -6.51 7.68 10.19
C ASP A 98 -5.34 6.72 10.36
N LEU A 99 -5.18 5.83 9.40
CA LEU A 99 -4.02 4.97 9.28
C LEU A 99 -3.04 5.63 8.30
N LYS A 100 -1.82 5.87 8.75
CA LYS A 100 -0.76 6.46 7.92
C LYS A 100 0.44 5.54 7.85
N PHE A 101 0.93 5.33 6.64
CA PHE A 101 2.07 4.46 6.42
C PHE A 101 2.88 4.90 5.20
N ILE A 102 4.13 4.45 5.15
CA ILE A 102 4.98 4.56 3.97
C ILE A 102 4.99 3.21 3.28
N ALA A 103 4.71 3.20 1.98
CA ALA A 103 4.88 2.01 1.14
C ALA A 103 6.07 2.24 0.20
N ILE A 104 6.93 1.22 0.13
CA ILE A 104 8.11 1.21 -0.73
C ILE A 104 8.00 -0.02 -1.62
N ILE A 105 7.97 0.20 -2.94
CA ILE A 105 7.80 -0.86 -3.93
C ILE A 105 8.97 -0.83 -4.91
N THR A 106 9.57 -1.98 -5.18
CA THR A 106 10.64 -2.14 -6.16
C THR A 106 10.56 -3.51 -6.85
N PRO A 107 11.02 -3.63 -8.10
CA PRO A 107 11.25 -2.56 -9.06
C PRO A 107 9.92 -1.95 -9.51
N CYS A 108 9.88 -0.65 -9.73
CA CYS A 108 8.67 0.04 -10.16
C CYS A 108 8.94 0.76 -11.48
N SER A 109 9.05 0.00 -12.57
CA SER A 109 9.25 0.59 -13.89
C SER A 109 7.94 1.18 -14.41
N SER A 110 8.05 2.07 -15.39
CA SER A 110 6.89 2.61 -16.10
C SER A 110 6.23 1.58 -17.01
N GLU A 111 6.88 0.43 -17.21
CA GLU A 111 6.36 -0.66 -18.02
C GLU A 111 5.64 -1.69 -17.16
N GLY A 112 4.47 -2.15 -17.63
CA GLY A 112 3.68 -3.15 -16.96
C GLY A 112 2.79 -2.63 -15.86
N GLU A 113 1.96 -3.52 -15.32
CA GLU A 113 1.01 -3.17 -14.28
C GLU A 113 1.67 -3.14 -12.91
N ILE A 114 1.46 -2.06 -12.17
CA ILE A 114 1.94 -1.93 -10.80
C ILE A 114 0.98 -2.63 -9.83
N HIS A 115 -0.30 -2.68 -10.18
CA HIS A 115 -1.36 -3.14 -9.27
C HIS A 115 -2.37 -4.00 -10.02
N VAL A 116 -2.64 -5.19 -9.50
CA VAL A 116 -3.67 -6.09 -10.03
C VAL A 116 -4.62 -6.47 -8.91
N ALA A 117 -5.87 -6.04 -8.99
CA ALA A 117 -6.90 -6.37 -8.01
C ALA A 117 -7.31 -7.83 -8.12
N VAL A 118 -7.39 -8.53 -6.99
CA VAL A 118 -7.81 -9.94 -6.92
C VAL A 118 -8.90 -10.19 -5.89
N GLU A 119 -9.45 -9.14 -5.28
CA GLU A 119 -10.48 -9.25 -4.26
C GLU A 119 -11.75 -9.96 -4.72
N HIS A 120 -11.99 -10.01 -6.02
CA HIS A 120 -13.13 -10.69 -6.63
C HIS A 120 -12.87 -12.18 -6.87
N LEU A 121 -11.66 -12.66 -6.64
CA LEU A 121 -11.25 -14.05 -6.85
C LEU A 121 -11.17 -14.78 -5.52
N GLU A 122 -11.42 -16.11 -5.55
CA GLU A 122 -11.18 -16.95 -4.38
C GLU A 122 -9.68 -17.21 -4.20
N PRO A 123 -9.16 -17.35 -2.98
CA PRO A 123 -9.90 -17.32 -1.70
C PRO A 123 -10.18 -15.91 -1.15
N TRP A 124 -9.73 -14.86 -1.82
CA TRP A 124 -9.78 -13.48 -1.33
C TRP A 124 -11.19 -12.97 -1.15
N LYS A 125 -12.07 -13.33 -2.07
CA LYS A 125 -13.48 -12.95 -2.00
C LYS A 125 -14.14 -13.44 -0.70
N SER A 126 -13.91 -14.70 -0.34
CA SER A 126 -14.46 -15.26 0.91
C SER A 126 -13.81 -14.60 2.14
N LEU A 127 -12.53 -14.30 2.09
CA LEU A 127 -11.86 -13.60 3.19
C LEU A 127 -12.40 -12.19 3.40
N MET A 128 -12.76 -11.49 2.33
CA MET A 128 -13.39 -10.18 2.42
C MET A 128 -14.73 -10.23 3.16
N GLU A 129 -15.49 -11.29 2.99
CA GLU A 129 -16.81 -11.45 3.61
C GLU A 129 -16.73 -11.73 5.11
N ILE A 130 -15.67 -12.37 5.59
CA ILE A 130 -15.53 -12.80 6.99
C ILE A 130 -14.54 -11.99 7.81
N ARG A 131 -13.84 -11.04 7.23
CA ARG A 131 -12.82 -10.26 7.93
C ARG A 131 -13.37 -9.23 8.93
#